data_f8b929f9d9be381c0f51f4632c023b52
#
_entry.id   f8b929f9d9be381c0f51f4632c023b52
#
_cell.length_a   1.000
_cell.length_b   1.000
_cell.length_c   1.000
_cell.angle_alpha   90.00
_cell.angle_beta   90.00
_cell.angle_gamma   90.00
#
_symmetry.space_group_name_H-M   'P 1'
#
loop_
_entity.id
_entity.type
_entity.pdbx_description
1 polymer ?
#
loop_
_entity_poly.entity_id
_entity_poly.type
_entity_poly.pdbx_seq_one_letter_code
_entity_poly.pdbx_strand_id
1 'polypeptide(L)' 'MELVISLLMFLGDPPQLKEHLLMPSLSECLKKKRIAVRNSNAEYRCMKVNAVVKDGKIISISSLD' A
#
# COMPACT_ATOMS: atom_id res chain seq x y z
N MET A 1 14.35 -5.33 -7.81
CA MET A 1 13.26 -5.23 -6.81
C MET A 1 13.77 -4.61 -5.54
N GLU A 2 12.93 -3.85 -4.89
CA GLU A 2 13.26 -3.17 -3.65
C GLU A 2 12.24 -3.50 -2.59
N LEU A 3 12.69 -3.56 -1.34
CA LEU A 3 11.81 -3.68 -0.19
C LEU A 3 11.38 -2.27 0.22
N VAL A 4 10.12 -1.97 0.10
CA VAL A 4 9.56 -0.64 0.37
C VAL A 4 8.33 -0.71 1.25
N ILE A 5 7.99 0.42 1.87
CA ILE A 5 6.74 0.56 2.61
C ILE A 5 5.65 0.96 1.61
N SER A 6 4.54 0.26 1.62
CA SER A 6 3.42 0.56 0.74
C SER A 6 2.11 0.64 1.52
N LEU A 7 1.26 1.58 1.12
CA LEU A 7 -0.12 1.62 1.54
C LEU A 7 -0.92 0.80 0.54
N LEU A 8 -1.57 -0.24 1.02
CA LEU A 8 -2.33 -1.18 0.19
C LEU A 8 -3.83 -0.99 0.44
N MET A 9 -4.60 -0.96 -0.63
CA MET A 9 -6.06 -0.87 -0.56
C MET A 9 -6.68 -2.17 -1.06
N PHE A 10 -7.51 -2.76 -0.24
CA PHE A 10 -8.23 -4.00 -0.56
C PHE A 10 -9.74 -3.74 -0.60
N LEU A 11 -10.39 -4.32 -1.59
CA LEU A 11 -11.85 -4.24 -1.74
C LEU A 11 -12.42 -5.62 -2.00
N GLY A 12 -13.66 -5.79 -1.58
CA GLY A 12 -14.42 -7.00 -1.90
C GLY A 12 -14.44 -8.03 -0.80
N ASP A 13 -15.17 -9.11 -1.04
CA ASP A 13 -15.29 -10.24 -0.15
C ASP A 13 -15.18 -11.53 -0.98
N PRO A 14 -14.01 -12.23 -0.98
CA PRO A 14 -12.83 -11.93 -0.16
C PRO A 14 -12.09 -10.66 -0.63
N PRO A 15 -11.37 -9.99 0.27
CA PRO A 15 -10.64 -8.77 -0.09
C PRO A 15 -9.59 -9.02 -1.16
N GLN A 16 -9.57 -8.16 -2.17
CA GLN A 16 -8.57 -8.21 -3.24
C GLN A 16 -7.81 -6.90 -3.31
N LEU A 17 -6.51 -6.99 -3.56
CA LEU A 17 -5.67 -5.80 -3.71
C LEU A 17 -6.08 -5.01 -4.94
N LYS A 18 -6.48 -3.76 -4.76
CA LYS A 18 -6.92 -2.87 -5.82
C LYS A 18 -5.96 -1.73 -6.11
N GLU A 19 -5.31 -1.22 -5.09
CA GLU A 19 -4.37 -0.11 -5.24
C GLU A 19 -3.19 -0.27 -4.29
N HIS A 20 -2.07 0.29 -4.70
CA HIS A 20 -0.87 0.37 -3.87
C HIS A 20 -0.22 1.73 -4.08
N LEU A 21 0.40 2.24 -3.03
CA LEU A 21 1.06 3.54 -3.05
C LEU A 21 2.39 3.46 -2.31
N LEU A 22 3.45 3.92 -2.95
CA LEU A 22 4.77 3.99 -2.34
C LEU A 22 4.77 5.05 -1.24
N MET A 23 5.22 4.67 -0.05
CA MET A 23 5.30 5.58 1.09
C MET A 23 6.74 5.77 1.54
N PRO A 24 7.12 6.98 1.96
CA PRO A 24 8.49 7.26 2.38
C PRO A 24 8.86 6.62 3.73
N SER A 25 7.88 6.35 4.57
CA SER A 25 8.11 5.74 5.88
C SER A 25 6.83 5.12 6.41
N LEU A 26 6.96 4.27 7.41
CA LEU A 26 5.81 3.66 8.07
C LEU A 26 4.93 4.72 8.75
N SER A 27 5.54 5.72 9.38
CA SER A 27 4.81 6.80 10.05
C SER A 27 3.94 7.59 9.07
N GLU A 28 4.46 7.91 7.89
CA GLU A 28 3.69 8.58 6.84
C GLU A 28 2.57 7.69 6.29
N CYS A 29 2.85 6.41 6.14
CA CYS A 29 1.86 5.43 5.70
C CYS A 29 0.69 5.36 6.68
N LEU A 30 0.96 5.30 7.98
CA LEU A 30 -0.08 5.23 9.01
C LEU A 30 -0.93 6.51 9.05
N LYS A 31 -0.31 7.67 8.84
CA LYS A 31 -1.03 8.92 8.74
C LYS A 31 -2.02 8.90 7.58
N LYS A 32 -1.54 8.52 6.41
CA LYS A 32 -2.37 8.47 5.20
C LYS A 32 -3.46 7.41 5.32
N LYS A 33 -3.14 6.27 5.90
CA LYS A 33 -4.12 5.21 6.17
C LYS A 33 -5.28 5.72 7.03
N ARG A 34 -4.96 6.48 8.08
CA ARG A 34 -5.98 7.01 9.00
C ARG A 34 -6.97 7.93 8.27
N ILE A 35 -6.46 8.76 7.38
CA ILE A 35 -7.30 9.65 6.56
C ILE A 35 -8.13 8.84 5.57
N ALA A 36 -7.52 7.88 4.89
CA ALA A 36 -8.18 7.06 3.89
C ALA A 36 -9.33 6.23 4.48
N VAL A 37 -9.14 5.65 5.65
CA VAL A 37 -10.16 4.84 6.34
C VAL A 37 -11.40 5.66 6.67
N ARG A 38 -11.24 6.96 6.97
CA ARG A 38 -12.36 7.84 7.26
C ARG A 38 -13.24 8.11 6.03
N ASN A 39 -12.66 8.05 4.83
CA ASN A 39 -13.32 8.45 3.60
C ASN A 39 -13.71 7.29 2.69
N SER A 40 -13.48 6.05 3.14
CA SER A 40 -13.73 4.88 2.29
C SER A 40 -14.05 3.66 3.13
N ASN A 41 -14.80 2.73 2.56
CA ASN A 41 -15.10 1.44 3.18
C ASN A 41 -14.07 0.37 2.84
N ALA A 42 -13.03 0.72 2.09
CA ALA A 42 -11.97 -0.22 1.74
C ALA A 42 -11.12 -0.57 2.95
N GLU A 43 -10.49 -1.73 2.91
CA GLU A 43 -9.50 -2.12 3.89
C GLU A 43 -8.13 -1.61 3.47
N TYR A 44 -7.44 -0.93 4.37
CA TYR A 44 -6.10 -0.39 4.12
C TYR A 44 -5.08 -1.03 5.03
N ARG A 45 -3.90 -1.29 4.48
CA ARG A 45 -2.78 -1.85 5.25
C ARG A 45 -1.49 -1.15 4.87
N CYS A 46 -0.63 -0.93 5.87
CA CYS A 46 0.73 -0.45 5.67
C CYS A 46 1.66 -1.64 5.84
N MET A 47 2.35 -2.01 4.78
CA MET A 47 3.21 -3.21 4.77
C MET A 47 4.50 -2.96 4.04
N LYS A 48 5.53 -3.72 4.42
CA LYS A 48 6.74 -3.84 3.61
C LYS A 48 6.46 -4.81 2.48
N VAL A 49 6.78 -4.42 1.26
CA VAL A 49 6.57 -5.27 0.08
C VAL A 49 7.81 -5.24 -0.79
N ASN A 50 8.07 -6.33 -1.48
CA ASN A 50 9.08 -6.37 -2.53
C ASN A 50 8.42 -5.87 -3.82
N ALA A 51 8.94 -4.80 -4.36
CA ALA A 51 8.32 -4.13 -5.49
C ALA A 51 9.34 -3.65 -6.52
N VAL A 52 8.90 -3.53 -7.74
CA VAL A 52 9.63 -2.83 -8.79
C VAL A 52 9.21 -1.36 -8.71
N VAL A 53 10.19 -0.49 -8.46
CA VAL A 53 9.95 0.96 -8.32
C VAL A 53 10.62 1.68 -9.48
N LYS A 54 9.88 2.57 -10.11
CA LYS A 54 10.41 3.41 -11.19
C LYS A 54 9.81 4.82 -11.06
N ASP A 55 10.68 5.82 -11.12
CA ASP A 55 10.28 7.23 -11.05
C ASP A 55 9.44 7.56 -9.82
N GLY A 56 9.79 6.96 -8.67
CA GLY A 56 9.11 7.21 -7.41
C GLY A 56 7.76 6.52 -7.28
N LYS A 57 7.44 5.59 -8.18
CA LYS A 57 6.16 4.86 -8.15
C LYS A 57 6.38 3.36 -8.20
N ILE A 58 5.51 2.63 -7.52
CA ILE A 58 5.51 1.18 -7.60
C ILE A 58 4.86 0.76 -8.92
N ILE A 59 5.59 -0.01 -9.72
CA ILE A 59 5.09 -0.55 -10.98
C ILE A 59 4.41 -1.90 -10.75
N SER A 60 5.04 -2.74 -9.95
CA SER A 60 4.47 -4.04 -9.62
C SER A 60 4.96 -4.49 -8.24
N ILE A 61 4.16 -5.30 -7.59
CA ILE A 61 4.51 -5.91 -6.31
C ILE A 61 4.75 -7.39 -6.56
N SER A 62 5.94 -7.87 -6.18
CA SER A 62 6.30 -9.27 -6.39
C SER A 62 5.92 -10.15 -5.20
N SER A 63 5.87 -9.60 -3.99
CA SER A 63 5.43 -10.34 -2.81
C SER A 63 4.96 -9.39 -1.73
N LEU A 64 4.02 -9.86 -0.92
CA LEU A 64 3.52 -9.17 0.27
C LEU A 64 4.08 -9.87 1.51
N ASP A 65 4.75 -9.11 2.34
CA ASP A 65 5.27 -9.65 3.61
C ASP A 65 4.51 -9.09 4.79
#